data_f7fd49ab8e1c5efbfd7c609aea0523fa
#
_entry.id   f7fd49ab8e1c5efbfd7c609aea0523fa
#
_cell.length_a   1.000
_cell.length_b   1.000
_cell.length_c   1.000
_cell.angle_alpha   90.00
_cell.angle_beta   90.00
_cell.angle_gamma   90.00
#
_symmetry.space_group_name_H-M   'P 1'
#
loop_
_entity.id
_entity.type
_entity.pdbx_description
1 polymer ?
#
loop_
_entity_poly.entity_id
_entity_poly.type
_entity_poly.pdbx_seq_one_letter_code
_entity_poly.pdbx_strand_id
1 'polypeptide(L)'
;MNNSQYPLARKSGLVVQEMPDEVLVYDLNSNKAHCLNETAAKVWKSCDGKTSINEMAAVFGKGSNEDLVWLAIDQLSENDLLETGVTSKFKGQSRREVIKKIGLASVIAVPVIASLVAPQNALAAQSCHCVNNTQCSSGPNLGHCAATTCNGSGLCAAP
;
A
#
# COMPACT_ATOMS: atom_id res chain seq x y z
N MET A 1 -25.37 -3.10 18.77
CA MET A 1 -24.55 -3.95 17.88
C MET A 1 -23.12 -3.43 18.00
N ASN A 2 -22.32 -4.04 18.85
CA ASN A 2 -20.93 -3.64 19.09
C ASN A 2 -20.07 -4.18 17.95
N ASN A 3 -20.12 -3.46 16.84
CA ASN A 3 -19.33 -3.82 15.70
C ASN A 3 -17.97 -3.12 15.84
N SER A 4 -16.89 -3.89 15.84
CA SER A 4 -15.59 -3.42 15.39
C SER A 4 -14.60 -2.92 16.42
N GLN A 5 -14.60 -3.47 17.60
CA GLN A 5 -13.48 -3.28 18.53
C GLN A 5 -12.34 -4.31 18.30
N TYR A 6 -12.52 -5.25 17.38
CA TYR A 6 -11.56 -6.34 17.08
C TYR A 6 -11.24 -6.36 15.58
N PRO A 7 -10.36 -5.51 15.10
CA PRO A 7 -10.01 -5.45 13.69
C PRO A 7 -9.24 -6.72 13.27
N LEU A 8 -9.49 -7.17 12.04
CA LEU A 8 -8.80 -8.31 11.43
C LEU A 8 -8.03 -7.85 10.19
N ALA A 9 -6.73 -8.07 10.20
CA ALA A 9 -5.87 -7.76 9.07
C ALA A 9 -6.14 -8.70 7.89
N ARG A 10 -6.28 -8.12 6.70
CA ARG A 10 -6.35 -8.90 5.46
C ARG A 10 -4.97 -9.54 5.19
N LYS A 11 -4.98 -10.82 4.88
CA LYS A 11 -3.78 -11.58 4.51
C LYS A 11 -3.88 -12.13 3.09
N SER A 12 -5.10 -12.34 2.62
CA SER A 12 -5.35 -12.90 1.29
C SER A 12 -4.99 -11.90 0.18
N GLY A 13 -4.26 -12.35 -0.83
CA GLY A 13 -3.85 -11.54 -1.97
C GLY A 13 -2.80 -10.46 -1.65
N LEU A 14 -2.10 -10.59 -0.52
CA LEU A 14 -1.04 -9.69 -0.10
C LEU A 14 0.31 -10.41 -0.07
N VAL A 15 1.34 -9.73 -0.55
CA VAL A 15 2.75 -10.10 -0.37
C VAL A 15 3.35 -9.13 0.63
N VAL A 16 3.90 -9.65 1.73
CA VAL A 16 4.42 -8.84 2.83
C VAL A 16 5.93 -9.00 2.91
N GLN A 17 6.64 -7.88 2.95
CA GLN A 17 8.08 -7.83 3.18
C GLN A 17 8.36 -6.96 4.40
N GLU A 18 8.99 -7.54 5.41
CA GLU A 18 9.39 -6.82 6.62
C GLU A 18 10.77 -6.20 6.43
N MET A 19 10.88 -4.93 6.81
CA MET A 19 12.11 -4.16 6.90
C MET A 19 12.32 -3.69 8.34
N PRO A 20 13.52 -3.23 8.75
CA PRO A 20 13.78 -2.85 10.14
C PRO A 20 12.78 -1.85 10.73
N ASP A 21 12.42 -0.82 9.98
CA ASP A 21 11.60 0.31 10.46
C ASP A 21 10.25 0.44 9.75
N GLU A 22 9.95 -0.44 8.79
CA GLU A 22 8.74 -0.37 7.99
C GLU A 22 8.31 -1.75 7.48
N VAL A 23 7.07 -1.85 7.02
CA VAL A 23 6.55 -3.04 6.37
C VAL A 23 6.02 -2.66 4.99
N LEU A 24 6.53 -3.31 3.96
CA LEU A 24 6.02 -3.20 2.60
C LEU A 24 4.96 -4.28 2.37
N VAL A 25 3.77 -3.86 1.98
CA VAL A 25 2.65 -4.73 1.63
C VAL A 25 2.28 -4.49 0.19
N TYR A 26 2.43 -5.50 -0.66
CA TYR A 26 1.99 -5.44 -2.05
C TYR A 26 0.66 -6.17 -2.21
N ASP A 27 -0.35 -5.45 -2.68
CA ASP A 27 -1.67 -5.99 -2.97
C ASP A 27 -1.73 -6.48 -4.43
N LEU A 28 -1.82 -7.78 -4.59
CA LEU A 28 -1.90 -8.45 -5.90
C LEU A 28 -3.22 -8.15 -6.65
N ASN A 29 -4.29 -7.78 -5.94
CA ASN A 29 -5.59 -7.53 -6.54
C ASN A 29 -5.67 -6.12 -7.13
N SER A 30 -5.15 -5.13 -6.43
CA SER A 30 -5.19 -3.73 -6.83
C SER A 30 -3.90 -3.25 -7.50
N ASN A 31 -2.84 -4.08 -7.52
CA ASN A 31 -1.49 -3.73 -7.97
C ASN A 31 -0.92 -2.49 -7.27
N LYS A 32 -1.21 -2.35 -5.98
CA LYS A 32 -0.72 -1.27 -5.15
C LYS A 32 0.33 -1.77 -4.17
N ALA A 33 1.35 -0.97 -3.96
CA ALA A 33 2.33 -1.15 -2.89
C ALA A 33 2.02 -0.17 -1.76
N HIS A 34 1.97 -0.66 -0.53
CA HIS A 34 1.73 0.12 0.68
C HIS A 34 2.95 0.02 1.59
N CYS A 35 3.57 1.17 1.89
CA CYS A 35 4.63 1.25 2.89
C CYS A 35 4.02 1.70 4.21
N LEU A 36 4.05 0.82 5.21
CA LEU A 36 3.58 1.07 6.56
C LEU A 36 4.78 1.45 7.43
N ASN A 37 4.75 2.63 8.05
CA ASN A 37 5.77 2.96 9.05
C ASN A 37 5.64 2.05 10.28
N GLU A 38 6.61 2.10 11.19
CA GLU A 38 6.68 1.24 12.37
C GLU A 38 5.37 1.22 13.17
N THR A 39 4.75 2.39 13.38
CA THR A 39 3.49 2.50 14.14
C THR A 39 2.32 1.84 13.40
N ALA A 40 2.14 2.12 12.12
CA ALA A 40 1.10 1.51 11.30
C ALA A 40 1.30 -0.01 11.18
N ALA A 41 2.54 -0.46 11.02
CA ALA A 41 2.90 -1.87 10.94
C ALA A 41 2.60 -2.61 12.25
N LYS A 42 2.91 -2.02 13.41
CA LYS A 42 2.57 -2.59 14.73
C LYS A 42 1.07 -2.75 14.92
N VAL A 43 0.27 -1.73 14.57
CA VAL A 43 -1.19 -1.81 14.62
C VAL A 43 -1.70 -2.88 13.67
N TRP A 44 -1.24 -2.91 12.42
CA TRP A 44 -1.67 -3.90 11.42
C TRP A 44 -1.36 -5.34 11.86
N LYS A 45 -0.17 -5.59 12.42
CA LYS A 45 0.21 -6.91 12.96
C LYS A 45 -0.63 -7.33 14.18
N SER A 46 -1.13 -6.37 14.95
CA SER A 46 -2.00 -6.60 16.11
C SER A 46 -3.47 -6.81 15.73
N CYS A 47 -3.84 -6.59 14.46
CA CYS A 47 -5.18 -6.83 13.95
C CYS A 47 -5.41 -8.33 13.70
N ASP A 48 -5.59 -9.11 14.75
CA ASP A 48 -5.76 -10.57 14.72
C ASP A 48 -7.24 -11.02 14.85
N GLY A 49 -8.17 -10.06 14.93
CA GLY A 49 -9.59 -10.29 15.15
C GLY A 49 -9.96 -10.64 16.61
N LYS A 50 -9.00 -10.61 17.53
CA LYS A 50 -9.17 -10.96 18.95
C LYS A 50 -8.72 -9.85 19.90
N THR A 51 -7.67 -9.13 19.50
CA THR A 51 -7.12 -8.02 20.28
C THR A 51 -7.97 -6.78 20.09
N SER A 52 -8.44 -6.19 21.18
CA SER A 52 -9.24 -4.97 21.13
C SER A 52 -8.36 -3.74 20.87
N ILE A 53 -8.98 -2.66 20.38
CA ILE A 53 -8.29 -1.39 20.12
C ILE A 53 -7.66 -0.82 21.40
N ASN A 54 -8.31 -0.98 22.55
CA ASN A 54 -7.78 -0.56 23.85
C ASN A 54 -6.52 -1.34 24.25
N GLU A 55 -6.52 -2.65 24.01
CA GLU A 55 -5.34 -3.50 24.24
C GLU A 55 -4.19 -3.13 23.29
N MET A 56 -4.50 -2.88 22.00
CA MET A 56 -3.51 -2.36 21.05
C MET A 56 -2.89 -1.05 21.53
N ALA A 57 -3.72 -0.12 22.04
CA ALA A 57 -3.24 1.15 22.57
C ALA A 57 -2.30 0.96 23.76
N ALA A 58 -2.53 -0.02 24.62
CA ALA A 58 -1.71 -0.32 25.78
C ALA A 58 -0.27 -0.78 25.39
N VAL A 59 -0.11 -1.41 24.22
CA VAL A 59 1.20 -1.84 23.69
C VAL A 59 2.13 -0.65 23.40
N PHE A 60 1.56 0.51 23.06
CA PHE A 60 2.33 1.73 22.79
C PHE A 60 2.76 2.49 24.05
N GLY A 61 2.44 1.98 25.25
CA GLY A 61 2.87 2.52 26.54
C GLY A 61 1.82 3.36 27.26
N LYS A 62 2.10 3.66 28.53
CA LYS A 62 1.22 4.47 29.39
C LYS A 62 1.10 5.88 28.82
N GLY A 63 -0.11 6.28 28.42
CA GLY A 63 -0.39 7.57 27.79
C GLY A 63 -0.45 7.54 26.28
N SER A 64 -0.33 6.34 25.67
CA SER A 64 -0.59 6.19 24.25
C SER A 64 -2.08 6.47 23.97
N ASN A 65 -2.28 7.32 23.00
CA ASN A 65 -3.60 7.80 22.68
C ASN A 65 -4.34 6.72 21.87
N GLU A 66 -5.46 6.22 22.39
CA GLU A 66 -6.35 5.32 21.63
C GLU A 66 -6.69 5.92 20.24
N ASP A 67 -6.74 7.25 20.16
CA ASP A 67 -6.97 7.97 18.92
C ASP A 67 -5.86 7.73 17.86
N LEU A 68 -4.62 7.44 18.29
CA LEU A 68 -3.52 7.08 17.40
C LEU A 68 -3.75 5.69 16.75
N VAL A 69 -4.21 4.72 17.54
CA VAL A 69 -4.58 3.40 17.04
C VAL A 69 -5.76 3.51 16.08
N TRP A 70 -6.79 4.29 16.43
CA TRP A 70 -7.93 4.55 15.56
C TRP A 70 -7.51 5.20 14.23
N LEU A 71 -6.57 6.15 14.28
CA LEU A 71 -6.04 6.77 13.06
C LEU A 71 -5.33 5.76 12.16
N ALA A 72 -4.59 4.81 12.75
CA ALA A 72 -3.98 3.73 11.99
C ALA A 72 -5.03 2.79 11.38
N ILE A 73 -6.03 2.39 12.16
CA ILE A 73 -7.13 1.53 11.70
C ILE A 73 -7.90 2.17 10.54
N ASP A 74 -8.20 3.47 10.63
CA ASP A 74 -8.86 4.19 9.54
C ASP A 74 -8.03 4.15 8.25
N GLN A 75 -6.72 4.41 8.34
CA GLN A 75 -5.84 4.35 7.17
C GLN A 75 -5.70 2.93 6.61
N LEU A 76 -5.62 1.91 7.47
CA LEU A 76 -5.59 0.52 7.05
C LEU A 76 -6.89 0.14 6.31
N SER A 77 -8.03 0.60 6.81
CA SER A 77 -9.34 0.39 6.19
C SER A 77 -9.47 1.11 4.84
N GLU A 78 -9.02 2.36 4.75
CA GLU A 78 -9.01 3.14 3.48
C GLU A 78 -8.13 2.51 2.39
N ASN A 79 -7.12 1.74 2.79
CA ASN A 79 -6.21 1.05 1.88
C ASN A 79 -6.54 -0.44 1.69
N ASP A 80 -7.73 -0.89 2.09
CA ASP A 80 -8.20 -2.27 1.96
C ASP A 80 -7.24 -3.30 2.61
N LEU A 81 -6.55 -2.93 3.69
CA LEU A 81 -5.63 -3.81 4.42
C LEU A 81 -6.29 -4.53 5.61
N LEU A 82 -7.60 -4.36 5.81
CA LEU A 82 -8.42 -5.06 6.81
C LEU A 82 -9.50 -5.91 6.12
N GLU A 83 -9.81 -7.08 6.69
CA GLU A 83 -10.90 -7.94 6.21
C GLU A 83 -12.27 -7.45 6.69
N THR A 84 -12.34 -6.86 7.87
CA THR A 84 -13.58 -6.35 8.45
C THR A 84 -13.61 -4.83 8.36
N GLY A 85 -14.68 -4.29 7.78
CA GLY A 85 -14.94 -2.85 7.79
C GLY A 85 -15.12 -2.36 9.21
N VAL A 86 -14.12 -1.64 9.73
CA VAL A 86 -14.19 -0.99 11.03
C VAL A 86 -14.88 0.36 10.85
N THR A 87 -15.88 0.66 11.67
CA THR A 87 -16.54 1.97 11.61
C THR A 87 -15.58 3.03 12.14
N SER A 88 -15.16 3.97 11.29
CA SER A 88 -14.28 5.06 11.66
C SER A 88 -14.82 5.83 12.87
N LYS A 89 -13.97 6.03 13.90
CA LYS A 89 -14.25 6.89 15.05
C LYS A 89 -14.31 8.37 14.63
N PHE A 90 -13.65 8.72 13.55
CA PHE A 90 -13.45 10.11 13.11
C PHE A 90 -14.34 10.53 11.94
N LYS A 91 -15.54 9.92 11.80
CA LYS A 91 -16.48 10.30 10.74
C LYS A 91 -16.70 11.81 10.72
N GLY A 92 -16.38 12.43 9.56
CA GLY A 92 -16.56 13.86 9.33
C GLY A 92 -15.44 14.77 9.87
N GLN A 93 -14.38 14.22 10.47
CA GLN A 93 -13.21 14.97 10.88
C GLN A 93 -12.07 14.78 9.86
N SER A 94 -11.37 15.86 9.55
CA SER A 94 -10.19 15.73 8.69
C SER A 94 -9.03 15.11 9.47
N ARG A 95 -8.18 14.33 8.77
CA ARG A 95 -6.97 13.73 9.36
C ARG A 95 -6.10 14.77 10.09
N ARG A 96 -6.04 16.00 9.56
CA ARG A 96 -5.30 17.11 10.16
C ARG A 96 -5.86 17.55 11.52
N GLU A 97 -7.17 17.52 11.68
CA GLU A 97 -7.84 17.85 12.96
C GLU A 97 -7.60 16.77 13.99
N VAL A 98 -7.66 15.50 13.58
CA VAL A 98 -7.36 14.37 14.46
C VAL A 98 -5.91 14.43 14.95
N ILE A 99 -4.94 14.65 14.06
CA ILE A 99 -3.53 14.79 14.43
C ILE A 99 -3.31 15.94 15.40
N LYS A 100 -3.99 17.09 15.22
CA LYS A 100 -3.93 18.22 16.18
C LYS A 100 -4.47 17.85 17.55
N LYS A 101 -5.51 17.00 17.63
CA LYS A 101 -6.10 16.54 18.90
C LYS A 101 -5.20 15.54 19.63
N ILE A 102 -4.53 14.66 18.90
CA ILE A 102 -3.58 13.69 19.47
C ILE A 102 -2.42 14.42 20.17
N GLY A 103 -2.15 15.65 19.76
CA GLY A 103 -1.11 16.50 20.34
C GLY A 103 0.30 16.07 19.91
N LEU A 104 1.17 17.05 19.67
CA LEU A 104 2.58 16.85 19.32
C LEU A 104 3.44 16.30 20.50
N ALA A 105 2.79 15.95 21.61
CA ALA A 105 3.47 15.54 22.85
C ALA A 105 3.75 14.01 22.91
N SER A 106 3.29 13.22 21.94
CA SER A 106 3.61 11.81 21.93
C SER A 106 4.97 11.57 21.27
N VAL A 107 5.84 10.87 21.98
CA VAL A 107 7.14 10.39 21.48
C VAL A 107 6.95 9.37 20.33
N ILE A 108 5.71 8.92 20.11
CA ILE A 108 5.36 7.90 19.13
C ILE A 108 5.06 8.58 17.79
N ALA A 109 5.68 8.10 16.73
CA ALA A 109 5.43 8.58 15.38
C ALA A 109 3.97 8.36 14.97
N VAL A 110 3.36 9.37 14.36
CA VAL A 110 2.00 9.24 13.79
C VAL A 110 1.99 8.10 12.75
N PRO A 111 0.97 7.23 12.73
CA PRO A 111 0.87 6.19 11.73
C PRO A 111 0.80 6.80 10.33
N VAL A 112 1.59 6.27 9.40
CA VAL A 112 1.63 6.70 8.01
C VAL A 112 1.62 5.47 7.12
N ILE A 113 0.73 5.47 6.14
CA ILE A 113 0.68 4.50 5.05
C ILE A 113 0.86 5.28 3.74
N ALA A 114 1.99 5.06 3.08
CA ALA A 114 2.24 5.60 1.76
C ALA A 114 1.85 4.54 0.72
N SER A 115 0.90 4.87 -0.15
CA SER A 115 0.43 3.96 -1.19
C SER A 115 0.94 4.41 -2.56
N LEU A 116 1.61 3.51 -3.25
CA LEU A 116 2.11 3.69 -4.60
C LEU A 116 1.38 2.72 -5.52
N VAL A 117 0.82 3.24 -6.60
CA VAL A 117 0.31 2.38 -7.68
C VAL A 117 1.51 1.90 -8.47
N ALA A 118 1.75 0.59 -8.49
CA ALA A 118 2.70 0.04 -9.43
C ALA A 118 2.18 0.37 -10.85
N PRO A 119 2.97 1.05 -11.70
CA PRO A 119 2.53 1.29 -13.07
C PRO A 119 2.22 -0.08 -13.68
N GLN A 120 0.97 -0.27 -14.09
CA GLN A 120 0.59 -1.43 -14.90
C GLN A 120 1.40 -1.32 -16.18
N ASN A 121 2.32 -2.28 -16.34
CA ASN A 121 3.26 -2.24 -17.44
C ASN A 121 4.04 -0.90 -17.52
N ALA A 122 4.95 -0.64 -16.57
CA ALA A 122 6.25 -0.41 -17.10
C ALA A 122 6.56 -1.70 -17.89
N LEU A 123 6.03 -1.81 -19.10
CA LEU A 123 6.81 -2.42 -20.17
C LEU A 123 8.16 -1.78 -19.93
N ALA A 124 9.06 -2.51 -19.24
CA ALA A 124 10.45 -2.24 -19.42
C ALA A 124 10.49 -2.01 -20.91
N ALA A 125 10.74 -0.78 -21.32
CA ALA A 125 10.95 -0.52 -22.71
C ALA A 125 12.17 -1.38 -23.02
N GLN A 126 11.93 -2.64 -23.26
CA GLN A 126 12.82 -3.46 -24.03
C GLN A 126 12.88 -2.61 -25.26
N SER A 127 14.00 -1.93 -25.38
CA SER A 127 14.22 -0.98 -26.46
C SER A 127 13.92 -1.77 -27.71
N CYS A 128 12.74 -1.53 -28.28
CA CYS A 128 12.34 -2.15 -29.52
C CYS A 128 13.25 -1.58 -30.61
N HIS A 129 14.57 -1.65 -30.35
CA HIS A 129 15.62 -1.18 -31.23
C HIS A 129 15.74 -2.16 -32.38
N CYS A 130 15.75 -1.65 -33.55
CA CYS A 130 15.83 -2.41 -34.79
C CYS A 130 16.82 -1.77 -35.77
N VAL A 131 17.41 -2.60 -36.61
CA VAL A 131 18.21 -2.18 -37.76
C VAL A 131 17.45 -2.42 -39.07
N ASN A 132 16.48 -3.36 -39.02
CA ASN A 132 15.63 -3.70 -40.18
C ASN A 132 14.26 -4.21 -39.71
N ASN A 133 13.31 -4.27 -40.65
CA ASN A 133 11.93 -4.71 -40.37
C ASN A 133 11.82 -6.16 -39.89
N THR A 134 12.75 -7.02 -40.27
CA THR A 134 12.76 -8.44 -39.86
C THR A 134 12.92 -8.58 -38.34
N GLN A 135 13.66 -7.67 -37.71
CA GLN A 135 13.83 -7.69 -36.24
C GLN A 135 12.57 -7.31 -35.50
N CYS A 136 11.67 -6.51 -36.11
CA CYS A 136 10.38 -6.16 -35.54
C CYS A 136 9.32 -7.27 -35.74
N SER A 137 9.37 -7.98 -36.85
CA SER A 137 8.32 -8.94 -37.26
C SER A 137 8.65 -10.40 -36.97
N SER A 138 9.90 -10.79 -36.85
CA SER A 138 10.28 -12.21 -36.68
C SER A 138 11.59 -12.43 -35.90
N GLY A 139 12.13 -11.37 -35.30
CA GLY A 139 13.37 -11.42 -34.52
C GLY A 139 13.15 -11.58 -33.01
N PRO A 140 14.17 -11.31 -32.19
CA PRO A 140 14.12 -11.43 -30.75
C PRO A 140 13.08 -10.52 -30.09
N ASN A 141 12.56 -9.54 -30.81
CA ASN A 141 11.53 -8.61 -30.35
C ASN A 141 10.10 -9.09 -30.65
N LEU A 142 9.92 -10.28 -31.22
CA LEU A 142 8.63 -10.86 -31.57
C LEU A 142 7.77 -11.03 -30.30
N GLY A 143 6.60 -10.40 -30.28
CA GLY A 143 5.66 -10.46 -29.16
C GLY A 143 5.94 -9.45 -28.05
N HIS A 144 7.06 -8.74 -28.09
CA HIS A 144 7.39 -7.69 -27.12
C HIS A 144 7.18 -6.27 -27.65
N CYS A 145 7.22 -6.11 -28.98
CA CYS A 145 7.02 -4.84 -29.66
C CYS A 145 5.71 -4.90 -30.46
N ALA A 146 4.83 -3.95 -30.24
CA ALA A 146 3.50 -3.90 -30.89
C ALA A 146 3.55 -3.47 -32.37
N ALA A 147 4.74 -3.29 -32.95
CA ALA A 147 4.92 -2.72 -34.27
C ALA A 147 5.83 -3.58 -35.14
N THR A 148 5.57 -3.59 -36.45
CA THR A 148 6.17 -4.50 -37.41
C THR A 148 7.18 -3.86 -38.33
N THR A 149 7.36 -2.53 -38.29
CA THR A 149 8.27 -1.77 -39.13
C THR A 149 9.32 -1.04 -38.34
N CYS A 150 10.57 -1.04 -38.86
CA CYS A 150 11.69 -0.30 -38.30
C CYS A 150 11.69 1.12 -38.84
N ASN A 151 11.56 2.13 -38.00
CA ASN A 151 11.56 3.54 -38.39
C ASN A 151 13.01 4.08 -38.57
N GLY A 152 13.12 5.27 -39.13
CA GLY A 152 14.43 5.92 -39.38
C GLY A 152 15.23 6.26 -38.09
N SER A 153 14.62 6.12 -36.90
CA SER A 153 15.27 6.29 -35.60
C SER A 153 15.76 4.95 -35.01
N GLY A 154 15.63 3.84 -35.73
CA GLY A 154 16.01 2.52 -35.24
C GLY A 154 15.08 1.93 -34.19
N LEU A 155 13.79 2.28 -34.21
CA LEU A 155 12.76 1.78 -33.30
C LEU A 155 11.64 1.10 -34.08
N CYS A 156 11.11 -0.03 -33.55
CA CYS A 156 9.93 -0.66 -34.11
C CYS A 156 8.72 0.26 -33.93
N ALA A 157 8.09 0.67 -35.03
CA ALA A 157 6.93 1.55 -35.05
C ALA A 157 5.79 0.95 -35.89
N ALA A 158 4.56 1.38 -35.69
CA ALA A 158 3.46 1.06 -36.58
C ALA A 158 3.70 1.71 -37.95
N PRO A 159 3.25 1.06 -39.04
CA PRO A 159 3.41 1.58 -40.40
C PRO A 159 2.68 2.90 -40.61
#